data_d7c20238c66e569ab325f48e3dffaeab
#
_entry.id   d7c20238c66e569ab325f48e3dffaeab
#
_cell.length_a   1.000
_cell.length_b   1.000
_cell.length_c   1.000
_cell.angle_alpha   90.00
_cell.angle_beta   90.00
_cell.angle_gamma   90.00
#
_symmetry.space_group_name_H-M   'P 1'
#
loop_
_entity.id
_entity.type
_entity.pdbx_description
1 polymer ?
#
loop_
_entity_poly.entity_id
_entity_poly.type
_entity_poly.pdbx_seq_one_letter_code
_entity_poly.pdbx_strand_id
1 'polypeptide(L)'
;MSSHVNTLPQVRTWRDIQQAIAPKAMSSEGRKRLQVATAKTVGVLFALGLAGWGVYEAMRIWEKNPMAIKSPVKSAPVKFVDSRSDGVLDQGWVTRTLALPKSAGLMELDLIALRKQLLASGQVRTAVLTRKFPETLVVMIEERSPVARVRAQVGAAAAKDLLVARDGVIYEGVSYDAALIATLPFLADVPLKLVQGHFQPIEGMDKVADLLSTAHANIPALFSGWYVVSLSRYALDGEIIVRSKDIKEITFGTRESDFFKQIAQLDLIVEEGHVQADHPALSINLAVGGSQVPVVFEIPAVPAPGAKKNPTVKPSSPAPAAVRSEPQRPSAYFTNLHFPSREL
;
A
#
# COMPACT_ATOMS: atom_id res chain seq x y z
N MET A 1 -109.66 51.39 -15.94
CA MET A 1 -109.04 50.07 -16.08
C MET A 1 -107.52 50.26 -16.16
N SER A 2 -106.83 50.07 -15.08
CA SER A 2 -105.42 50.32 -15.00
C SER A 2 -104.68 48.95 -15.19
N SER A 3 -103.77 48.92 -16.16
CA SER A 3 -102.90 47.78 -16.39
C SER A 3 -101.58 48.07 -15.73
N HIS A 4 -101.32 47.36 -14.60
CA HIS A 4 -100.00 47.34 -14.00
C HIS A 4 -99.09 46.43 -14.84
N VAL A 5 -98.07 47.02 -15.41
CA VAL A 5 -96.96 46.26 -16.00
C VAL A 5 -95.97 46.03 -14.90
N ASN A 6 -95.83 44.75 -14.60
CA ASN A 6 -94.92 44.23 -13.58
C ASN A 6 -93.51 44.06 -14.24
N THR A 7 -92.58 45.00 -13.97
CA THR A 7 -91.20 44.90 -14.45
C THR A 7 -90.39 44.08 -13.40
N LEU A 8 -89.99 42.91 -13.82
CA LEU A 8 -89.06 42.07 -13.06
C LEU A 8 -87.70 42.75 -12.89
N PRO A 9 -87.03 42.63 -11.73
CA PRO A 9 -85.75 43.26 -11.54
C PRO A 9 -84.63 42.49 -12.33
N GLN A 10 -83.94 43.27 -13.14
CA GLN A 10 -82.80 42.77 -13.94
C GLN A 10 -81.70 42.27 -12.96
N VAL A 11 -81.38 41.01 -13.10
CA VAL A 11 -80.22 40.37 -12.37
C VAL A 11 -78.94 40.96 -12.97
N ARG A 12 -78.28 41.80 -12.19
CA ARG A 12 -76.92 42.30 -12.54
C ARG A 12 -75.95 41.19 -12.63
N THR A 13 -75.34 40.91 -13.75
CA THR A 13 -74.24 40.01 -13.96
C THR A 13 -72.92 40.65 -13.49
N TRP A 14 -72.01 39.89 -13.06
CA TRP A 14 -70.67 40.33 -12.57
C TRP A 14 -69.89 41.17 -13.62
N ARG A 15 -70.32 41.17 -14.89
CA ARG A 15 -69.70 41.91 -15.96
C ARG A 15 -70.14 43.42 -16.02
N ASP A 16 -71.20 43.79 -15.30
CA ASP A 16 -71.71 45.17 -15.30
C ASP A 16 -71.14 46.01 -14.15
N ILE A 17 -70.24 45.45 -13.34
CA ILE A 17 -69.55 46.18 -12.28
C ILE A 17 -68.37 46.92 -12.95
N GLN A 18 -68.54 48.16 -13.35
CA GLN A 18 -67.47 49.05 -13.73
C GLN A 18 -66.57 49.22 -12.44
N GLN A 19 -65.45 48.57 -12.46
CA GLN A 19 -64.42 48.85 -11.47
C GLN A 19 -63.84 50.22 -11.81
N ALA A 20 -64.18 51.21 -11.02
CA ALA A 20 -63.47 52.48 -11.07
C ALA A 20 -62.03 52.25 -10.56
N ILE A 21 -61.10 51.95 -11.49
CA ILE A 21 -59.67 51.90 -11.19
C ILE A 21 -59.25 53.40 -11.11
N ALA A 22 -59.56 54.00 -9.98
CA ALA A 22 -58.86 55.18 -9.53
C ALA A 22 -57.48 54.73 -9.02
N PRO A 23 -56.37 55.21 -9.58
CA PRO A 23 -55.06 54.91 -9.01
C PRO A 23 -55.08 55.47 -7.58
N LYS A 24 -55.18 54.57 -6.59
CA LYS A 24 -55.05 54.92 -5.17
C LYS A 24 -53.67 55.53 -4.97
N ALA A 25 -53.64 56.87 -4.80
CA ALA A 25 -52.42 57.52 -4.33
C ALA A 25 -51.96 56.79 -3.10
N MET A 26 -50.70 56.36 -3.07
CA MET A 26 -50.11 55.67 -1.92
C MET A 26 -50.39 56.45 -0.63
N SER A 27 -50.83 55.74 0.37
CA SER A 27 -51.06 56.33 1.71
C SER A 27 -49.73 56.94 2.24
N SER A 28 -49.81 57.94 3.11
CA SER A 28 -48.64 58.57 3.69
C SER A 28 -47.71 57.60 4.39
N GLU A 29 -48.25 56.52 4.97
CA GLU A 29 -47.47 55.41 5.54
C GLU A 29 -46.83 54.52 4.46
N GLY A 30 -47.49 54.26 3.33
CA GLY A 30 -46.93 53.56 2.19
C GLY A 30 -45.72 54.25 1.59
N ARG A 31 -45.78 55.60 1.49
CA ARG A 31 -44.66 56.43 1.01
C ARG A 31 -43.48 56.37 2.00
N LYS A 32 -43.75 56.44 3.32
CA LYS A 32 -42.68 56.31 4.34
C LYS A 32 -42.00 54.91 4.27
N ARG A 33 -42.77 53.85 4.11
CA ARG A 33 -42.21 52.48 3.98
C ARG A 33 -41.39 52.34 2.68
N LEU A 34 -41.86 52.93 1.59
CA LEU A 34 -41.10 52.92 0.33
C LEU A 34 -39.82 53.75 0.48
N GLN A 35 -39.87 54.92 1.09
CA GLN A 35 -38.67 55.74 1.37
C GLN A 35 -37.66 55.04 2.25
N VAL A 36 -38.13 54.36 3.30
CA VAL A 36 -37.24 53.57 4.17
C VAL A 36 -36.67 52.34 3.42
N ALA A 37 -37.46 51.67 2.58
CA ALA A 37 -36.96 50.58 1.76
C ALA A 37 -35.94 51.03 0.74
N THR A 38 -36.20 52.13 0.02
CA THR A 38 -35.24 52.71 -0.94
C THR A 38 -33.99 53.21 -0.25
N ALA A 39 -34.10 53.85 0.94
CA ALA A 39 -32.94 54.31 1.71
C ALA A 39 -32.10 53.13 2.17
N LYS A 40 -32.72 51.98 2.58
CA LYS A 40 -31.99 50.78 2.92
C LYS A 40 -31.29 50.15 1.73
N THR A 41 -31.98 50.02 0.57
CA THR A 41 -31.35 49.50 -0.66
C THR A 41 -30.21 50.35 -1.18
N VAL A 42 -30.38 51.69 -1.16
CA VAL A 42 -29.32 52.63 -1.54
C VAL A 42 -28.13 52.51 -0.51
N GLY A 43 -28.43 52.42 0.77
CA GLY A 43 -27.40 52.23 1.80
C GLY A 43 -26.60 50.92 1.62
N VAL A 44 -27.27 49.81 1.29
CA VAL A 44 -26.60 48.55 1.00
C VAL A 44 -25.76 48.61 -0.28
N LEU A 45 -26.30 49.24 -1.33
CA LEU A 45 -25.53 49.42 -2.59
C LEU A 45 -24.32 50.31 -2.38
N PHE A 46 -24.46 51.36 -1.57
CA PHE A 46 -23.35 52.24 -1.22
C PHE A 46 -22.29 51.55 -0.36
N ALA A 47 -22.72 50.74 0.60
CA ALA A 47 -21.81 49.92 1.39
C ALA A 47 -21.05 48.86 0.56
N LEU A 48 -21.74 48.22 -0.38
CA LEU A 48 -21.12 47.30 -1.35
C LEU A 48 -20.17 48.05 -2.32
N GLY A 49 -20.52 49.24 -2.75
CA GLY A 49 -19.64 50.10 -3.57
C GLY A 49 -18.36 50.49 -2.80
N LEU A 50 -18.48 50.86 -1.53
CA LEU A 50 -17.34 51.17 -0.69
C LEU A 50 -16.47 49.96 -0.39
N ALA A 51 -17.10 48.79 -0.13
CA ALA A 51 -16.38 47.52 0.05
C ALA A 51 -15.64 47.15 -1.24
N GLY A 52 -16.31 47.21 -2.41
CA GLY A 52 -15.68 46.94 -3.68
C GLY A 52 -14.52 47.89 -3.99
N TRP A 53 -14.71 49.19 -3.70
CA TRP A 53 -13.64 50.17 -3.86
C TRP A 53 -12.48 49.93 -2.87
N GLY A 54 -12.80 49.57 -1.64
CA GLY A 54 -11.78 49.19 -0.65
C GLY A 54 -10.96 47.97 -1.10
N VAL A 55 -11.60 46.97 -1.65
CA VAL A 55 -10.92 45.80 -2.23
C VAL A 55 -10.10 46.18 -3.46
N TYR A 56 -10.64 46.99 -4.34
CA TYR A 56 -9.91 47.51 -5.50
C TYR A 56 -8.68 48.33 -5.11
N GLU A 57 -8.82 49.24 -4.16
CA GLU A 57 -7.69 50.03 -3.66
C GLU A 57 -6.67 49.16 -2.91
N ALA A 58 -7.12 48.17 -2.16
CA ALA A 58 -6.25 47.18 -1.52
C ALA A 58 -5.48 46.37 -2.57
N MET A 59 -6.14 45.91 -3.65
CA MET A 59 -5.46 45.24 -4.78
C MET A 59 -4.46 46.16 -5.47
N ARG A 60 -4.83 47.43 -5.71
CA ARG A 60 -3.98 48.43 -6.34
C ARG A 60 -2.77 48.79 -5.47
N ILE A 61 -2.96 48.86 -4.14
CA ILE A 61 -1.87 49.05 -3.18
C ILE A 61 -0.99 47.79 -3.15
N TRP A 62 -1.59 46.60 -3.30
CA TRP A 62 -0.87 45.33 -3.37
C TRP A 62 -0.08 45.20 -4.67
N GLU A 63 -0.61 45.68 -5.81
CA GLU A 63 0.15 45.75 -7.08
C GLU A 63 1.29 46.79 -7.04
N LYS A 64 1.05 47.94 -6.41
CA LYS A 64 2.06 49.02 -6.32
C LYS A 64 3.10 48.78 -5.25
N ASN A 65 2.71 48.17 -4.17
CA ASN A 65 3.55 47.61 -3.15
C ASN A 65 3.15 46.12 -3.08
N PRO A 66 3.62 45.23 -3.99
CA PRO A 66 3.69 43.87 -3.56
C PRO A 66 4.37 43.98 -2.22
N MET A 67 3.67 43.66 -1.10
CA MET A 67 4.38 43.33 0.12
C MET A 67 5.42 42.36 -0.35
N ALA A 68 6.49 42.97 -0.72
CA ALA A 68 7.64 42.25 -1.15
C ALA A 68 8.03 41.45 0.07
N ILE A 69 7.55 40.26 -0.02
CA ILE A 69 8.57 39.22 -0.04
C ILE A 69 9.51 39.53 -1.22
N LYS A 70 9.93 40.79 -1.30
CA LYS A 70 11.00 41.36 -2.13
C LYS A 70 12.25 40.99 -1.40
N SER A 71 12.82 39.99 -1.89
CA SER A 71 13.87 39.14 -1.47
C SER A 71 13.28 38.01 -0.57
N PRO A 72 13.38 36.74 -1.01
CA PRO A 72 13.39 35.71 -0.03
C PRO A 72 14.35 36.18 1.03
N VAL A 73 13.87 36.41 2.25
CA VAL A 73 14.80 36.53 3.39
C VAL A 73 15.74 35.39 3.14
N LYS A 74 17.02 35.69 2.82
CA LYS A 74 18.00 34.63 2.53
C LYS A 74 17.89 33.74 3.74
N SER A 75 17.07 32.70 3.63
CA SER A 75 16.86 31.79 4.74
C SER A 75 18.21 31.21 5.05
N ALA A 76 18.56 31.20 6.33
CA ALA A 76 19.83 30.62 6.71
C ALA A 76 20.01 29.25 6.03
N PRO A 77 21.18 28.92 5.52
CA PRO A 77 21.44 27.61 4.95
C PRO A 77 21.12 26.55 6.00
N VAL A 78 20.59 25.42 5.55
CA VAL A 78 20.30 24.29 6.45
C VAL A 78 21.61 23.80 7.05
N LYS A 79 21.78 23.97 8.36
CA LYS A 79 22.95 23.49 9.09
C LYS A 79 22.72 22.12 9.74
N PHE A 80 21.50 21.87 10.16
CA PHE A 80 21.16 20.67 10.91
C PHE A 80 20.01 19.92 10.27
N VAL A 81 20.17 18.60 10.15
CA VAL A 81 19.11 17.68 9.82
C VAL A 81 18.87 16.82 11.06
N ASP A 82 17.76 17.06 11.77
CA ASP A 82 17.33 16.24 12.91
C ASP A 82 16.44 15.14 12.37
N SER A 83 16.97 13.92 12.25
CA SER A 83 16.23 12.77 11.74
C SER A 83 15.87 11.81 12.87
N ARG A 84 14.63 11.36 12.86
CA ARG A 84 14.11 10.34 13.77
C ARG A 84 13.48 9.25 12.95
N SER A 85 13.92 8.01 13.16
CA SER A 85 13.36 6.81 12.57
C SER A 85 12.90 5.88 13.68
N ASP A 86 11.86 5.11 13.41
CA ASP A 86 11.39 4.02 14.26
C ASP A 86 12.06 2.69 13.95
N GLY A 87 12.97 2.66 12.94
CA GLY A 87 13.64 1.46 12.46
C GLY A 87 15.15 1.55 12.50
N VAL A 88 15.81 1.05 11.45
CA VAL A 88 17.26 0.87 11.35
C VAL A 88 17.99 1.98 10.57
N LEU A 89 17.26 2.87 9.93
CA LEU A 89 17.86 3.95 9.12
C LEU A 89 18.43 5.03 10.02
N ASP A 90 19.70 5.29 9.84
CA ASP A 90 20.44 6.30 10.61
C ASP A 90 20.38 7.70 9.97
N GLN A 91 20.78 8.71 10.74
CA GLN A 91 20.87 10.09 10.27
C GLN A 91 21.82 10.23 9.07
N GLY A 92 22.87 9.41 9.02
CA GLY A 92 23.83 9.40 7.90
C GLY A 92 23.16 8.98 6.59
N TRP A 93 22.29 7.97 6.63
CA TRP A 93 21.52 7.55 5.47
C TRP A 93 20.56 8.66 5.01
N VAL A 94 19.82 9.26 5.93
CA VAL A 94 18.90 10.38 5.61
C VAL A 94 19.63 11.53 4.94
N THR A 95 20.77 11.92 5.49
CA THR A 95 21.58 13.02 4.94
C THR A 95 22.10 12.70 3.53
N ARG A 96 22.57 11.48 3.32
CA ARG A 96 23.04 11.03 1.99
C ARG A 96 21.88 10.95 0.99
N THR A 97 20.73 10.44 1.41
CA THR A 97 19.55 10.31 0.55
C THR A 97 18.99 11.67 0.16
N LEU A 98 18.87 12.62 1.10
CA LEU A 98 18.37 13.96 0.80
C LEU A 98 19.35 14.77 -0.06
N ALA A 99 20.66 14.51 0.04
CA ALA A 99 21.73 15.16 -0.74
C ALA A 99 21.57 16.69 -0.83
N LEU A 100 21.23 17.33 0.31
CA LEU A 100 20.93 18.77 0.35
C LEU A 100 22.15 19.59 -0.10
N PRO A 101 21.99 20.58 -1.00
CA PRO A 101 23.04 21.51 -1.33
C PRO A 101 23.45 22.31 -0.07
N LYS A 102 24.75 22.50 0.16
CA LYS A 102 25.29 23.22 1.32
C LYS A 102 24.81 24.67 1.43
N SER A 103 24.40 25.26 0.31
CA SER A 103 23.90 26.63 0.21
C SER A 103 22.38 26.76 0.24
N ALA A 104 21.66 25.62 0.27
CA ALA A 104 20.19 25.64 0.20
C ALA A 104 19.60 26.29 1.46
N GLY A 105 18.85 27.35 1.28
CA GLY A 105 18.10 27.98 2.34
C GLY A 105 16.92 27.10 2.80
N LEU A 106 16.64 27.09 4.11
CA LEU A 106 15.56 26.27 4.67
C LEU A 106 14.20 26.53 4.00
N MET A 107 13.95 27.78 3.58
CA MET A 107 12.69 28.18 2.92
C MET A 107 12.64 27.77 1.43
N GLU A 108 13.79 27.59 0.81
CA GLU A 108 13.93 27.26 -0.62
C GLU A 108 13.75 25.76 -0.87
N LEU A 109 13.80 24.93 0.19
CA LEU A 109 13.67 23.48 0.05
C LEU A 109 12.25 23.09 -0.37
N ASP A 110 12.14 22.30 -1.43
CA ASP A 110 10.91 21.62 -1.79
C ASP A 110 10.71 20.36 -0.93
N LEU A 111 9.95 20.50 0.16
CA LEU A 111 9.69 19.37 1.07
C LEU A 111 8.92 18.23 0.40
N ILE A 112 8.14 18.52 -0.64
CA ILE A 112 7.38 17.49 -1.36
C ILE A 112 8.33 16.62 -2.20
N ALA A 113 9.25 17.26 -2.91
CA ALA A 113 10.27 16.55 -3.67
C ALA A 113 11.18 15.73 -2.75
N LEU A 114 11.65 16.29 -1.63
CA LEU A 114 12.46 15.58 -0.64
C LEU A 114 11.71 14.39 -0.02
N ARG A 115 10.43 14.55 0.29
CA ARG A 115 9.58 13.45 0.76
C ARG A 115 9.49 12.33 -0.27
N LYS A 116 9.25 12.66 -1.53
CA LYS A 116 9.21 11.65 -2.62
C LYS A 116 10.54 10.90 -2.74
N GLN A 117 11.66 11.59 -2.57
CA GLN A 117 12.99 11.00 -2.61
C GLN A 117 13.22 9.98 -1.49
N LEU A 118 12.78 10.27 -0.26
CA LEU A 118 12.83 9.32 0.85
C LEU A 118 11.92 8.11 0.60
N LEU A 119 10.69 8.34 0.13
CA LEU A 119 9.73 7.27 -0.16
C LEU A 119 10.18 6.36 -1.32
N ALA A 120 10.99 6.88 -2.24
CA ALA A 120 11.52 6.12 -3.38
C ALA A 120 12.43 4.96 -2.96
N SER A 121 12.99 4.98 -1.74
CA SER A 121 13.79 3.86 -1.22
C SER A 121 12.99 2.58 -1.02
N GLY A 122 11.65 2.67 -0.94
CA GLY A 122 10.77 1.55 -0.60
C GLY A 122 10.82 1.12 0.86
N GLN A 123 11.95 1.25 1.56
CA GLN A 123 12.08 0.96 2.99
C GLN A 123 11.31 1.96 3.85
N VAL A 124 11.22 3.20 3.41
CA VAL A 124 10.43 4.23 4.09
C VAL A 124 8.96 4.09 3.75
N ARG A 125 8.13 3.87 4.76
CA ARG A 125 6.67 3.81 4.63
C ARG A 125 6.05 5.20 4.63
N THR A 126 6.47 6.01 5.61
CA THR A 126 5.97 7.37 5.80
C THR A 126 7.15 8.30 6.11
N ALA A 127 7.14 9.49 5.52
CA ALA A 127 8.12 10.52 5.82
C ALA A 127 7.40 11.86 6.06
N VAL A 128 7.71 12.51 7.17
CA VAL A 128 7.23 13.85 7.52
C VAL A 128 8.42 14.77 7.65
N LEU A 129 8.46 15.81 6.81
CA LEU A 129 9.51 16.82 6.83
C LEU A 129 8.94 18.13 7.34
N THR A 130 9.60 18.73 8.34
CA THR A 130 9.16 19.97 8.96
C THR A 130 10.33 20.94 9.09
N ARG A 131 10.08 22.22 8.78
CA ARG A 131 11.07 23.29 8.97
C ARG A 131 11.04 23.75 10.41
N LYS A 132 12.18 23.67 11.09
CA LYS A 132 12.37 24.23 12.43
C LYS A 132 13.35 25.40 12.32
N PHE A 133 12.80 26.60 12.37
CA PHE A 133 13.61 27.80 12.24
C PHE A 133 14.65 27.93 13.38
N PRO A 134 15.80 28.57 13.11
CA PRO A 134 16.15 29.26 11.84
C PRO A 134 16.78 28.37 10.76
N GLU A 135 17.36 27.20 11.07
CA GLU A 135 18.29 26.51 10.18
C GLU A 135 18.21 24.98 10.25
N THR A 136 17.16 24.43 10.85
CA THR A 136 17.01 22.97 11.07
C THR A 136 15.88 22.38 10.22
N LEU A 137 16.18 21.31 9.50
CA LEU A 137 15.18 20.44 8.87
C LEU A 137 14.94 19.23 9.78
N VAL A 138 13.71 19.06 10.25
CA VAL A 138 13.30 17.89 11.03
C VAL A 138 12.71 16.87 10.06
N VAL A 139 13.18 15.63 10.12
CA VAL A 139 12.75 14.52 9.30
C VAL A 139 12.31 13.38 10.20
N MET A 140 11.03 13.03 10.16
CA MET A 140 10.49 11.89 10.88
C MET A 140 10.16 10.80 9.86
N ILE A 141 10.68 9.59 10.09
CA ILE A 141 10.54 8.45 9.19
C ILE A 141 9.89 7.30 9.94
N GLU A 142 8.90 6.70 9.32
CA GLU A 142 8.33 5.40 9.69
C GLU A 142 8.81 4.37 8.67
N GLU A 143 9.50 3.34 9.13
CA GLU A 143 10.07 2.30 8.27
C GLU A 143 9.13 1.11 8.08
N ARG A 144 9.33 0.39 6.97
CA ARG A 144 8.70 -0.89 6.76
C ARG A 144 9.50 -1.98 7.45
N SER A 145 8.81 -2.79 8.23
CA SER A 145 9.41 -4.01 8.81
C SER A 145 9.38 -5.13 7.77
N PRO A 146 10.52 -5.79 7.51
CA PRO A 146 10.58 -6.92 6.59
C PRO A 146 9.87 -8.15 7.18
N VAL A 147 9.09 -8.83 6.35
CA VAL A 147 8.35 -10.05 6.71
C VAL A 147 8.94 -11.28 6.04
N ALA A 148 9.43 -11.12 4.82
CA ALA A 148 10.00 -12.19 4.01
C ALA A 148 11.08 -11.65 3.08
N ARG A 149 11.81 -12.57 2.43
CA ARG A 149 12.78 -12.26 1.37
C ARG A 149 12.27 -12.77 0.04
N VAL A 150 12.58 -12.07 -1.03
CA VAL A 150 12.33 -12.53 -2.39
C VAL A 150 13.59 -12.36 -3.24
N ARG A 151 13.90 -13.34 -4.06
CA ARG A 151 15.01 -13.24 -5.02
C ARG A 151 14.48 -12.67 -6.32
N ALA A 152 14.98 -11.52 -6.72
CA ALA A 152 14.56 -10.85 -7.94
C ALA A 152 15.78 -10.44 -8.78
N GLN A 153 15.58 -10.44 -10.09
CA GLN A 153 16.55 -9.93 -11.06
C GLN A 153 15.93 -8.77 -11.82
N VAL A 154 16.63 -7.64 -11.85
CA VAL A 154 16.22 -6.47 -12.61
C VAL A 154 17.10 -6.32 -13.84
N GLY A 155 16.53 -6.54 -15.03
CA GLY A 155 17.26 -6.48 -16.28
C GLY A 155 18.39 -7.52 -16.38
N ALA A 156 19.58 -7.09 -16.80
CA ALA A 156 20.78 -7.93 -16.92
C ALA A 156 21.62 -8.00 -15.63
N ALA A 157 21.18 -7.36 -14.55
CA ALA A 157 21.89 -7.40 -13.28
C ALA A 157 21.81 -8.79 -12.61
N ALA A 158 22.77 -9.10 -11.74
CA ALA A 158 22.71 -10.33 -10.95
C ALA A 158 21.45 -10.35 -10.06
N ALA A 159 20.91 -11.54 -9.84
CA ALA A 159 19.79 -11.72 -8.93
C ALA A 159 20.18 -11.27 -7.52
N LYS A 160 19.34 -10.46 -6.89
CA LYS A 160 19.51 -9.95 -5.52
C LYS A 160 18.39 -10.45 -4.62
N ASP A 161 18.70 -10.62 -3.35
CA ASP A 161 17.71 -10.85 -2.32
C ASP A 161 17.15 -9.49 -1.87
N LEU A 162 15.86 -9.29 -2.10
CA LEU A 162 15.10 -8.11 -1.70
C LEU A 162 14.20 -8.46 -0.53
N LEU A 163 13.85 -7.45 0.25
CA LEU A 163 12.93 -7.58 1.39
C LEU A 163 11.50 -7.27 0.97
N VAL A 164 10.56 -7.96 1.60
CA VAL A 164 9.13 -7.76 1.37
C VAL A 164 8.49 -7.38 2.70
N ALA A 165 7.79 -6.24 2.69
CA ALA A 165 7.05 -5.76 3.86
C ALA A 165 5.63 -6.34 3.94
N ARG A 166 4.95 -6.10 5.06
CA ARG A 166 3.56 -6.52 5.30
C ARG A 166 2.58 -5.99 4.25
N ASP A 167 2.80 -4.78 3.73
CA ASP A 167 1.99 -4.16 2.67
C ASP A 167 2.34 -4.65 1.26
N GLY A 168 3.17 -5.67 1.15
CA GLY A 168 3.59 -6.28 -0.11
C GLY A 168 4.68 -5.51 -0.86
N VAL A 169 5.11 -4.37 -0.36
CA VAL A 169 6.14 -3.56 -1.01
C VAL A 169 7.48 -4.28 -0.95
N ILE A 170 8.13 -4.38 -2.13
CA ILE A 170 9.44 -4.99 -2.30
C ILE A 170 10.48 -3.87 -2.29
N TYR A 171 11.53 -4.02 -1.50
CA TYR A 171 12.57 -3.00 -1.37
C TYR A 171 13.94 -3.60 -1.07
N GLU A 172 14.99 -2.84 -1.33
CA GLU A 172 16.36 -3.18 -0.94
C GLU A 172 16.56 -2.75 0.51
N GLY A 173 16.83 -3.69 1.40
CA GLY A 173 17.05 -3.43 2.82
C GLY A 173 18.41 -2.78 3.05
N VAL A 174 18.41 -1.61 3.68
CA VAL A 174 19.61 -0.87 4.06
C VAL A 174 19.74 -0.86 5.58
N SER A 175 20.96 -1.07 6.08
CA SER A 175 21.28 -1.03 7.52
C SER A 175 20.63 -2.14 8.38
N TYR A 176 20.03 -3.16 7.78
CA TYR A 176 19.57 -4.32 8.52
C TYR A 176 20.72 -5.26 8.88
N ASP A 177 20.61 -5.88 10.05
CA ASP A 177 21.54 -6.95 10.43
C ASP A 177 21.37 -8.16 9.51
N ALA A 178 22.49 -8.67 8.99
CA ALA A 178 22.51 -9.86 8.14
C ALA A 178 21.94 -11.11 8.86
N ALA A 179 22.12 -11.21 10.18
CA ALA A 179 21.57 -12.29 10.99
C ALA A 179 20.02 -12.22 11.00
N LEU A 180 19.47 -11.03 11.18
CA LEU A 180 18.01 -10.82 11.11
C LEU A 180 17.46 -11.20 9.74
N ILE A 181 18.10 -10.72 8.65
CA ILE A 181 17.68 -11.05 7.29
C ILE A 181 17.74 -12.57 7.05
N ALA A 182 18.73 -13.25 7.59
CA ALA A 182 18.88 -14.70 7.43
C ALA A 182 17.73 -15.51 8.06
N THR A 183 17.08 -14.99 9.08
CA THR A 183 15.94 -15.66 9.73
C THR A 183 14.63 -15.54 8.95
N LEU A 184 14.52 -14.58 8.02
CA LEU A 184 13.30 -14.37 7.25
C LEU A 184 13.12 -15.49 6.21
N PRO A 185 11.91 -16.04 6.05
CA PRO A 185 11.63 -17.03 5.03
C PRO A 185 11.71 -16.43 3.63
N PHE A 186 12.04 -17.27 2.65
CA PHE A 186 11.93 -16.88 1.23
C PHE A 186 10.49 -16.99 0.74
N LEU A 187 10.07 -15.96 0.02
CA LEU A 187 8.80 -15.97 -0.69
C LEU A 187 8.99 -16.59 -2.07
N ALA A 188 8.26 -17.68 -2.34
CA ALA A 188 8.31 -18.41 -3.60
C ALA A 188 7.00 -18.30 -4.39
N ASP A 189 7.07 -18.60 -5.68
CA ASP A 189 5.92 -18.72 -6.60
C ASP A 189 5.06 -17.44 -6.67
N VAL A 190 5.72 -16.29 -6.61
CA VAL A 190 5.07 -14.97 -6.64
C VAL A 190 5.34 -14.31 -7.99
N PRO A 191 4.29 -13.81 -8.69
CA PRO A 191 4.48 -13.07 -9.92
C PRO A 191 5.08 -11.68 -9.64
N LEU A 192 6.38 -11.53 -9.86
CA LEU A 192 7.06 -10.24 -9.72
C LEU A 192 6.82 -9.40 -10.98
N LYS A 193 5.97 -8.39 -10.87
CA LYS A 193 5.67 -7.46 -11.97
C LYS A 193 6.45 -6.17 -11.78
N LEU A 194 7.27 -5.83 -12.76
CA LEU A 194 8.04 -4.57 -12.78
C LEU A 194 7.26 -3.52 -13.59
N VAL A 195 6.91 -2.40 -12.98
CA VAL A 195 6.23 -1.27 -13.64
C VAL A 195 7.04 -0.01 -13.38
N GLN A 196 7.46 0.67 -14.43
CA GLN A 196 8.26 1.90 -14.36
C GLN A 196 9.52 1.77 -13.47
N GLY A 197 10.15 0.60 -13.47
CA GLY A 197 11.37 0.36 -12.68
C GLY A 197 11.12 -0.01 -11.20
N HIS A 198 9.88 -0.10 -10.76
CA HIS A 198 9.49 -0.53 -9.42
C HIS A 198 8.68 -1.81 -9.47
N PHE A 199 8.88 -2.70 -8.52
CA PHE A 199 8.04 -3.87 -8.35
C PHE A 199 6.67 -3.48 -7.83
N GLN A 200 5.62 -4.07 -8.39
CA GLN A 200 4.27 -3.95 -7.83
C GLN A 200 4.21 -4.67 -6.49
N PRO A 201 3.46 -4.14 -5.52
CA PRO A 201 3.24 -4.82 -4.25
C PRO A 201 2.64 -6.21 -4.45
N ILE A 202 3.11 -7.16 -3.65
CA ILE A 202 2.63 -8.54 -3.65
C ILE A 202 1.32 -8.61 -2.85
N GLU A 203 0.29 -9.16 -3.47
CA GLU A 203 -0.99 -9.39 -2.80
C GLU A 203 -0.90 -10.52 -1.77
N GLY A 204 -1.66 -10.40 -0.67
CA GLY A 204 -1.73 -11.43 0.37
C GLY A 204 -0.61 -11.37 1.41
N MET A 205 0.32 -10.42 1.31
CA MET A 205 1.40 -10.28 2.28
C MET A 205 0.94 -9.89 3.69
N ASP A 206 -0.21 -9.25 3.82
CA ASP A 206 -0.87 -9.01 5.10
C ASP A 206 -1.20 -10.33 5.81
N LYS A 207 -1.73 -11.32 5.08
CA LYS A 207 -2.05 -12.66 5.60
C LYS A 207 -0.79 -13.46 5.91
N VAL A 208 0.22 -13.37 5.05
CA VAL A 208 1.54 -13.97 5.33
C VAL A 208 2.13 -13.41 6.61
N ALA A 209 2.11 -12.09 6.78
CA ALA A 209 2.62 -11.44 7.99
C ALA A 209 1.86 -11.87 9.25
N ASP A 210 0.52 -11.98 9.17
CA ASP A 210 -0.30 -12.46 10.28
C ASP A 210 0.02 -13.92 10.63
N LEU A 211 0.16 -14.79 9.63
CA LEU A 211 0.57 -16.18 9.82
C LEU A 211 1.94 -16.28 10.49
N LEU A 212 2.95 -15.61 9.94
CA LEU A 212 4.32 -15.68 10.46
C LEU A 212 4.45 -15.09 11.86
N SER A 213 3.76 -13.98 12.15
CA SER A 213 3.77 -13.37 13.48
C SER A 213 3.07 -14.27 14.51
N THR A 214 1.97 -14.90 14.14
CA THR A 214 1.24 -15.84 15.03
C THR A 214 2.07 -17.10 15.27
N ALA A 215 2.73 -17.63 14.25
CA ALA A 215 3.61 -18.79 14.38
C ALA A 215 4.83 -18.48 15.25
N HIS A 216 5.48 -17.34 15.03
CA HIS A 216 6.61 -16.91 15.83
C HIS A 216 6.25 -16.77 17.32
N ALA A 217 5.06 -16.27 17.64
CA ALA A 217 4.60 -16.07 19.00
C ALA A 217 4.21 -17.37 19.71
N ASN A 218 3.62 -18.35 18.99
CA ASN A 218 3.03 -19.54 19.62
C ASN A 218 3.88 -20.81 19.46
N ILE A 219 4.61 -20.96 18.36
CA ILE A 219 5.43 -22.16 18.07
C ILE A 219 6.85 -21.77 17.60
N PRO A 220 7.63 -21.01 18.40
CA PRO A 220 8.92 -20.49 17.96
C PRO A 220 9.93 -21.58 17.54
N ALA A 221 9.87 -22.74 18.16
CA ALA A 221 10.73 -23.87 17.81
C ALA A 221 10.49 -24.36 16.38
N LEU A 222 9.24 -24.65 16.03
CA LEU A 222 8.85 -25.06 14.68
C LEU A 222 9.05 -23.94 13.66
N PHE A 223 8.71 -22.70 14.04
CA PHE A 223 8.88 -21.52 13.19
C PHE A 223 10.34 -21.34 12.75
N SER A 224 11.30 -21.60 13.60
CA SER A 224 12.74 -21.50 13.27
C SER A 224 13.16 -22.42 12.11
N GLY A 225 12.40 -23.47 11.86
CA GLY A 225 12.57 -24.39 10.74
C GLY A 225 11.95 -23.91 9.42
N TRP A 226 11.09 -22.87 9.44
CA TRP A 226 10.41 -22.40 8.25
C TRP A 226 11.35 -21.59 7.35
N TYR A 227 11.52 -22.01 6.11
CA TYR A 227 12.47 -21.38 5.21
C TYR A 227 11.86 -20.86 3.89
N VAL A 228 10.70 -21.38 3.46
CA VAL A 228 9.99 -20.92 2.28
C VAL A 228 8.51 -20.76 2.57
N VAL A 229 7.94 -19.66 2.09
CA VAL A 229 6.50 -19.41 2.02
C VAL A 229 6.12 -19.26 0.55
N SER A 230 5.17 -20.07 0.06
CA SER A 230 4.69 -20.03 -1.32
C SER A 230 3.26 -19.50 -1.38
N LEU A 231 3.01 -18.60 -2.30
CA LEU A 231 1.68 -18.05 -2.61
C LEU A 231 1.09 -18.64 -3.91
N SER A 232 1.59 -19.80 -4.36
CA SER A 232 1.12 -20.45 -5.61
C SER A 232 -0.37 -20.70 -5.64
N ARG A 233 -0.99 -21.04 -4.51
CA ARG A 233 -2.42 -21.32 -4.37
C ARG A 233 -3.23 -20.18 -3.75
N TYR A 234 -2.57 -19.07 -3.40
CA TYR A 234 -3.24 -17.97 -2.71
C TYR A 234 -4.38 -17.35 -3.53
N ALA A 235 -4.11 -17.08 -4.81
CA ALA A 235 -5.08 -16.41 -5.68
C ALA A 235 -6.32 -17.28 -6.00
N LEU A 236 -6.17 -18.61 -6.09
CA LEU A 236 -7.25 -19.54 -6.45
C LEU A 236 -7.98 -20.05 -5.21
N ASP A 237 -7.23 -20.57 -4.26
CA ASP A 237 -7.76 -21.34 -3.14
C ASP A 237 -7.75 -20.55 -1.84
N GLY A 238 -6.99 -19.46 -1.78
CA GLY A 238 -6.72 -18.72 -0.55
C GLY A 238 -5.81 -19.50 0.40
N GLU A 239 -4.86 -20.27 -0.15
CA GLU A 239 -3.96 -21.10 0.62
C GLU A 239 -2.54 -20.54 0.62
N ILE A 240 -1.88 -20.60 1.77
CA ILE A 240 -0.46 -20.28 1.96
C ILE A 240 0.26 -21.60 2.25
N ILE A 241 1.29 -21.90 1.47
CA ILE A 241 2.08 -23.11 1.64
C ILE A 241 3.41 -22.74 2.30
N VAL A 242 3.73 -23.37 3.41
CA VAL A 242 4.99 -23.19 4.13
C VAL A 242 5.81 -24.45 4.00
N ARG A 243 7.11 -24.31 3.73
CA ARG A 243 8.08 -25.41 3.75
C ARG A 243 8.99 -25.25 4.96
N SER A 244 9.09 -26.32 5.72
CA SER A 244 9.92 -26.40 6.93
C SER A 244 11.01 -27.46 6.75
N LYS A 245 12.00 -27.41 7.62
CA LYS A 245 13.05 -28.45 7.69
C LYS A 245 12.48 -29.80 8.11
N ASP A 246 11.51 -29.76 9.04
CA ASP A 246 10.94 -30.97 9.66
C ASP A 246 9.74 -31.50 8.87
N ILE A 247 8.99 -30.62 8.22
CA ILE A 247 7.80 -30.96 7.44
C ILE A 247 7.95 -30.34 6.06
N LYS A 248 7.86 -31.18 5.04
CA LYS A 248 8.14 -30.73 3.67
C LYS A 248 7.13 -29.71 3.16
N GLU A 249 5.84 -29.84 3.53
CA GLU A 249 4.79 -28.94 3.11
C GLU A 249 3.70 -28.80 4.19
N ILE A 250 3.41 -27.56 4.58
CA ILE A 250 2.32 -27.22 5.49
C ILE A 250 1.42 -26.22 4.77
N THR A 251 0.16 -26.57 4.59
CA THR A 251 -0.83 -25.72 3.91
C THR A 251 -1.74 -25.05 4.92
N PHE A 252 -1.77 -23.70 4.91
CA PHE A 252 -2.64 -22.89 5.75
C PHE A 252 -3.75 -22.24 4.91
N GLY A 253 -4.99 -22.27 5.43
CA GLY A 253 -6.14 -21.59 4.80
C GLY A 253 -6.27 -20.15 5.27
N THR A 254 -6.57 -19.24 4.34
CA THR A 254 -6.79 -17.82 4.67
C THR A 254 -8.27 -17.44 4.70
N ARG A 255 -9.16 -18.27 4.21
CA ARG A 255 -10.62 -17.98 4.10
C ARG A 255 -11.34 -18.02 5.45
N GLU A 256 -10.97 -18.98 6.30
CA GLU A 256 -11.49 -19.13 7.68
C GLU A 256 -10.43 -18.70 8.69
N SER A 257 -9.80 -17.59 8.49
CA SER A 257 -8.50 -17.13 8.96
C SER A 257 -8.34 -17.01 10.48
N ASP A 258 -8.52 -18.10 11.20
CA ASP A 258 -7.96 -18.22 12.54
C ASP A 258 -6.63 -18.98 12.48
N PHE A 259 -5.56 -18.26 12.13
CA PHE A 259 -4.21 -18.83 12.13
C PHE A 259 -3.80 -19.35 13.48
N PHE A 260 -4.29 -18.77 14.57
CA PHE A 260 -4.03 -19.27 15.91
C PHE A 260 -4.54 -20.72 16.06
N LYS A 261 -5.77 -20.99 15.60
CA LYS A 261 -6.35 -22.35 15.66
C LYS A 261 -5.56 -23.33 14.78
N GLN A 262 -5.23 -22.91 13.55
CA GLN A 262 -4.44 -23.76 12.64
C GLN A 262 -3.05 -24.07 13.20
N ILE A 263 -2.39 -23.08 13.83
CA ILE A 263 -1.09 -23.25 14.45
C ILE A 263 -1.17 -24.16 15.69
N ALA A 264 -2.22 -24.01 16.52
CA ALA A 264 -2.43 -24.91 17.65
C ALA A 264 -2.70 -26.36 17.20
N GLN A 265 -3.42 -26.55 16.09
CA GLN A 265 -3.59 -27.87 15.48
C GLN A 265 -2.26 -28.44 14.96
N LEU A 266 -1.44 -27.60 14.31
CA LEU A 266 -0.12 -28.01 13.85
C LEU A 266 0.77 -28.49 15.01
N ASP A 267 0.81 -27.72 16.10
CA ASP A 267 1.60 -28.02 17.28
C ASP A 267 1.20 -29.39 17.88
N LEU A 268 -0.10 -29.61 18.05
CA LEU A 268 -0.64 -30.89 18.53
C LEU A 268 -0.25 -32.07 17.61
N ILE A 269 -0.36 -31.90 16.29
CA ILE A 269 -0.01 -32.95 15.32
C ILE A 269 1.50 -33.27 15.40
N VAL A 270 2.32 -32.27 15.56
CA VAL A 270 3.78 -32.46 15.67
C VAL A 270 4.14 -33.13 16.98
N GLU A 271 3.52 -32.73 18.10
CA GLU A 271 3.74 -33.42 19.41
C GLU A 271 3.29 -34.87 19.34
N GLU A 272 2.12 -35.18 18.78
CA GLU A 272 1.66 -36.56 18.59
C GLU A 272 2.55 -37.34 17.60
N GLY A 273 3.02 -36.67 16.52
CA GLY A 273 3.92 -37.23 15.52
C GLY A 273 5.31 -37.59 16.06
N HIS A 274 5.84 -36.83 17.04
CA HIS A 274 7.11 -37.17 17.73
C HIS A 274 7.03 -38.47 18.51
N VAL A 275 5.83 -38.85 18.94
CA VAL A 275 5.61 -40.17 19.60
C VAL A 275 5.67 -41.33 18.56
N GLN A 276 5.47 -41.05 17.28
CA GLN A 276 5.55 -42.00 16.16
C GLN A 276 6.80 -41.76 15.30
N ALA A 277 7.96 -41.73 15.92
CA ALA A 277 9.27 -41.36 15.32
C ALA A 277 9.68 -42.10 14.04
N ASP A 278 8.99 -43.18 13.66
CA ASP A 278 9.33 -44.00 12.51
C ASP A 278 8.82 -43.43 11.14
N HIS A 279 7.92 -42.46 11.15
CA HIS A 279 7.33 -41.88 9.92
C HIS A 279 7.22 -40.36 9.98
N PRO A 280 8.19 -39.61 9.44
CA PRO A 280 8.11 -38.14 9.41
C PRO A 280 6.92 -37.69 8.52
N ALA A 281 6.20 -36.66 8.99
CA ALA A 281 5.11 -36.09 8.22
C ALA A 281 5.65 -35.41 6.96
N LEU A 282 5.16 -35.82 5.80
CA LEU A 282 5.53 -35.25 4.50
C LEU A 282 4.73 -33.98 4.20
N SER A 283 3.42 -34.02 4.45
CA SER A 283 2.51 -32.90 4.16
C SER A 283 1.39 -32.85 5.20
N ILE A 284 1.07 -31.64 5.66
CA ILE A 284 -0.03 -31.35 6.59
C ILE A 284 -0.91 -30.27 5.96
N ASN A 285 -2.20 -30.55 5.78
CA ASN A 285 -3.13 -29.59 5.22
C ASN A 285 -4.12 -29.09 6.28
N LEU A 286 -3.89 -27.85 6.75
CA LEU A 286 -4.72 -27.17 7.74
C LEU A 286 -5.82 -26.31 7.10
N ALA A 287 -5.80 -26.15 5.78
CA ALA A 287 -6.76 -25.31 5.06
C ALA A 287 -8.16 -25.95 4.92
N VAL A 288 -8.26 -27.24 5.12
CA VAL A 288 -9.52 -27.99 4.94
C VAL A 288 -10.57 -27.60 5.98
N GLY A 289 -10.14 -27.08 7.13
CA GLY A 289 -11.03 -26.75 8.25
C GLY A 289 -11.67 -28.01 8.90
N GLY A 290 -12.06 -27.92 10.15
CA GLY A 290 -12.70 -29.02 10.87
C GLY A 290 -11.82 -29.73 11.87
N SER A 291 -12.27 -30.88 12.36
CA SER A 291 -11.57 -31.66 13.40
C SER A 291 -10.59 -32.70 12.83
N GLN A 292 -10.64 -32.94 11.52
CA GLN A 292 -9.77 -33.89 10.85
C GLN A 292 -8.82 -33.13 9.92
N VAL A 293 -7.52 -33.23 10.21
CA VAL A 293 -6.46 -32.63 9.40
C VAL A 293 -5.83 -33.73 8.54
N PRO A 294 -5.82 -33.60 7.21
CA PRO A 294 -5.13 -34.54 6.33
C PRO A 294 -3.60 -34.46 6.55
N VAL A 295 -3.00 -35.57 6.95
CA VAL A 295 -1.55 -35.71 7.11
C VAL A 295 -1.07 -36.83 6.20
N VAL A 296 -0.06 -36.53 5.37
CA VAL A 296 0.60 -37.52 4.53
C VAL A 296 1.95 -37.84 5.14
N PHE A 297 2.20 -39.11 5.38
CA PHE A 297 3.46 -39.59 5.91
C PHE A 297 4.36 -40.15 4.79
N GLU A 298 5.67 -40.07 4.98
CA GLU A 298 6.62 -40.71 4.09
C GLU A 298 6.53 -42.23 4.23
N ILE A 299 6.18 -42.91 3.15
CA ILE A 299 6.20 -44.37 3.12
C ILE A 299 7.66 -44.79 2.86
N PRO A 300 8.34 -45.47 3.80
CA PRO A 300 9.69 -45.94 3.55
C PRO A 300 9.65 -46.82 2.30
N ALA A 301 10.52 -46.48 1.33
CA ALA A 301 10.64 -47.29 0.11
C ALA A 301 10.95 -48.73 0.48
N VAL A 302 10.00 -49.62 0.34
CA VAL A 302 10.22 -51.09 0.46
C VAL A 302 11.31 -51.43 -0.55
N PRO A 303 12.51 -51.91 -0.12
CA PRO A 303 13.53 -52.28 -1.05
C PRO A 303 12.98 -53.36 -1.93
N ALA A 304 12.94 -53.09 -3.26
CA ALA A 304 12.41 -54.02 -4.24
C ALA A 304 13.13 -55.38 -4.07
N PRO A 305 12.39 -56.47 -3.83
CA PRO A 305 13.01 -57.79 -3.69
C PRO A 305 13.66 -58.20 -5.00
N GLY A 306 15.00 -58.16 -5.07
CA GLY A 306 15.75 -58.85 -6.13
C GLY A 306 16.38 -58.01 -7.23
N ALA A 307 17.08 -56.92 -6.94
CA ALA A 307 18.08 -56.43 -7.88
C ALA A 307 19.34 -57.33 -7.79
N LYS A 308 19.36 -58.38 -8.61
CA LYS A 308 20.57 -59.17 -8.86
C LYS A 308 21.65 -58.25 -9.42
N LYS A 309 22.79 -58.15 -8.72
CA LYS A 309 23.99 -57.49 -9.20
C LYS A 309 24.41 -58.09 -10.56
N ASN A 310 24.24 -57.35 -11.65
CA ASN A 310 24.86 -57.70 -12.93
C ASN A 310 26.34 -57.30 -12.86
N PRO A 311 27.24 -58.18 -13.31
CA PRO A 311 28.69 -57.90 -13.28
C PRO A 311 29.06 -56.85 -14.33
N THR A 312 29.96 -56.03 -13.96
CA THR A 312 30.67 -54.99 -14.63
C THR A 312 31.03 -55.34 -16.08
N VAL A 313 30.48 -54.64 -17.07
CA VAL A 313 31.02 -54.63 -18.48
C VAL A 313 31.79 -53.31 -18.68
N LYS A 314 33.05 -53.46 -19.06
CA LYS A 314 33.96 -52.37 -19.42
C LYS A 314 33.46 -51.60 -20.63
N PRO A 315 33.63 -50.25 -20.70
CA PRO A 315 33.27 -49.51 -21.89
C PRO A 315 34.38 -49.57 -22.97
N SER A 316 33.99 -49.84 -24.17
CA SER A 316 34.81 -49.59 -25.39
C SER A 316 34.18 -48.42 -26.17
N SER A 317 35.01 -47.40 -26.38
CA SER A 317 34.82 -46.26 -27.32
C SER A 317 34.86 -46.74 -28.80
N PRO A 318 34.47 -46.00 -29.84
CA PRO A 318 34.45 -44.56 -30.03
C PRO A 318 33.27 -43.97 -30.83
N ALA A 319 33.22 -42.64 -30.91
CA ALA A 319 32.34 -41.78 -31.69
C ALA A 319 32.37 -42.03 -33.20
N PRO A 320 31.38 -41.53 -34.02
CA PRO A 320 31.50 -40.15 -34.50
C PRO A 320 30.19 -39.38 -34.83
N ALA A 321 30.39 -38.06 -34.95
CA ALA A 321 29.79 -37.08 -35.89
C ALA A 321 28.34 -36.58 -35.70
N ALA A 322 28.27 -35.36 -35.27
CA ALA A 322 27.54 -34.17 -35.78
C ALA A 322 26.23 -34.33 -36.56
N VAL A 323 25.13 -33.82 -35.98
CA VAL A 323 24.09 -33.14 -36.74
C VAL A 323 23.73 -31.84 -36.05
N ARG A 324 23.84 -30.78 -36.84
CA ARG A 324 23.53 -29.38 -36.57
C ARG A 324 22.02 -29.20 -36.57
N SER A 325 21.42 -28.66 -35.55
CA SER A 325 20.07 -28.14 -35.61
C SER A 325 19.96 -26.78 -34.90
N GLU A 326 19.19 -25.93 -35.54
CA GLU A 326 18.96 -24.50 -35.39
C GLU A 326 18.59 -24.02 -33.99
N PRO A 327 18.81 -22.73 -33.68
CA PRO A 327 18.49 -22.18 -32.36
C PRO A 327 17.02 -21.81 -32.28
N GLN A 328 16.27 -22.52 -31.43
CA GLN A 328 14.97 -22.08 -30.97
C GLN A 328 15.13 -20.91 -29.99
N ARG A 329 14.31 -19.86 -30.21
CA ARG A 329 14.21 -18.67 -29.36
C ARG A 329 13.75 -19.05 -27.95
N PRO A 330 14.33 -18.47 -26.90
CA PRO A 330 13.86 -18.73 -25.55
C PRO A 330 12.54 -17.99 -25.30
N SER A 331 11.49 -18.76 -25.04
CA SER A 331 10.30 -18.30 -24.37
C SER A 331 10.66 -18.05 -22.91
N ALA A 332 10.44 -16.82 -22.46
CA ALA A 332 10.72 -16.41 -21.09
C ALA A 332 9.66 -16.95 -20.14
N TYR A 333 9.89 -18.13 -19.63
CA TYR A 333 9.21 -18.64 -18.44
C TYR A 333 10.27 -18.99 -17.40
N PHE A 334 10.30 -18.20 -16.32
CA PHE A 334 11.13 -18.49 -15.16
C PHE A 334 10.60 -19.73 -14.46
N THR A 335 11.18 -20.87 -14.74
CA THR A 335 10.96 -22.09 -13.97
C THR A 335 12.31 -22.64 -13.55
N ASN A 336 12.42 -22.99 -12.28
CA ASN A 336 13.53 -23.66 -11.63
C ASN A 336 14.64 -22.79 -11.03
N LEU A 337 14.32 -22.19 -9.89
CA LEU A 337 15.33 -21.88 -8.88
C LEU A 337 15.78 -23.21 -8.23
N HIS A 338 16.88 -23.75 -8.73
CA HIS A 338 17.59 -24.83 -8.06
C HIS A 338 18.31 -24.25 -6.85
N PHE A 339 17.82 -24.56 -5.65
CA PHE A 339 18.50 -24.18 -4.42
C PHE A 339 19.72 -25.07 -4.21
N PRO A 340 20.94 -24.54 -4.05
CA PRO A 340 22.08 -25.36 -3.69
C PRO A 340 21.84 -25.95 -2.31
N SER A 341 21.95 -27.26 -2.18
CA SER A 341 22.06 -27.96 -0.91
C SER A 341 23.22 -27.38 -0.15
N ARG A 342 22.95 -26.75 0.98
CA ARG A 342 24.02 -26.42 1.94
C ARG A 342 24.48 -27.73 2.56
N GLU A 343 25.61 -28.23 2.11
CA GLU A 343 26.42 -29.10 2.97
C GLU A 343 27.01 -28.23 4.08
N LEU A 344 26.98 -28.79 5.28
CA LEU A 344 27.47 -28.22 6.53
C LEU A 344 28.99 -27.94 6.49
#